data_09f43cc73a95865eec9902898a9b8118
#
_entry.id   09f43cc73a95865eec9902898a9b8118
#
_cell.length_a   1.000
_cell.length_b   1.000
_cell.length_c   1.000
_cell.angle_alpha   90.00
_cell.angle_beta   90.00
_cell.angle_gamma   90.00
#
_symmetry.space_group_name_H-M   'P 1'
#
loop_
_entity.id
_entity.type
_entity.pdbx_description
1 polymer ?
#
loop_
_entity_poly.entity_id
_entity_poly.type
_entity_poly.pdbx_seq_one_letter_code
_entity_poly.pdbx_strand_id
1 'polypeptide(L)'
;KELEINFYIPEKTEELVDFVRLRERKSGEKLAIQNGGAIITEKFATSHGIKKGDTVTLKTKNGEKAEAKINGICENYINSYVYMTPEYYSELFGKDCIYSTLLIKSGVSADKQDNMTREILATDGVVSASFSTFVIESFDNMISSINYIVLVLIISAGTLAFVVLYNLTNINISERIKEIATIKVLGFFDREVNAYVCRETYLLSLIGTAVGLFLGVFLCRFVVYTAEMESVMFGRTIYPKSFVFAAVITVVFTVAVNLALTPRLKRVDMVESMKSVD
;
A
#
# COMPACT_ATOMS: atom_id res chain seq x y z
N LYS A 1 12.16 -3.86 -23.77
CA LYS A 1 10.89 -3.15 -23.67
C LYS A 1 11.25 -1.67 -23.58
N GLU A 2 10.87 -0.86 -24.57
CA GLU A 2 11.03 0.59 -24.50
C GLU A 2 9.98 1.13 -23.52
N LEU A 3 10.41 1.87 -22.50
CA LEU A 3 9.54 2.59 -21.58
C LEU A 3 9.79 4.08 -21.72
N GLU A 4 8.74 4.87 -21.64
CA GLU A 4 8.88 6.32 -21.65
C GLU A 4 9.48 6.81 -20.33
N ILE A 5 10.48 7.67 -20.43
CA ILE A 5 11.10 8.38 -19.32
C ILE A 5 11.16 9.86 -19.64
N ASN A 6 10.78 10.69 -18.69
CA ASN A 6 10.80 12.13 -18.86
C ASN A 6 12.17 12.69 -18.47
N PHE A 7 12.73 13.51 -19.35
CA PHE A 7 13.95 14.27 -19.03
C PHE A 7 13.60 15.46 -18.14
N TYR A 8 14.27 15.57 -17.03
CA TYR A 8 14.16 16.69 -16.11
C TYR A 8 15.53 17.35 -15.93
N ILE A 9 15.75 18.41 -16.67
CA ILE A 9 17.03 19.11 -16.78
C ILE A 9 16.79 20.53 -16.30
N PRO A 10 17.12 20.86 -15.05
CA PRO A 10 16.94 22.20 -14.53
C PRO A 10 18.01 23.13 -15.11
N GLU A 11 17.65 24.35 -15.46
CA GLU A 11 18.61 25.38 -15.88
C GLU A 11 19.63 25.66 -14.77
N LYS A 12 19.13 25.72 -13.52
CA LYS A 12 19.96 25.87 -12.32
C LYS A 12 19.74 24.68 -11.38
N THR A 13 20.70 23.79 -11.35
CA THR A 13 20.62 22.56 -10.53
C THR A 13 20.52 22.84 -9.04
N GLU A 14 21.13 23.94 -8.57
CA GLU A 14 21.11 24.32 -7.14
C GLU A 14 19.73 24.75 -6.67
N GLU A 15 18.96 25.44 -7.51
CA GLU A 15 17.60 25.91 -7.19
C GLU A 15 16.55 24.79 -7.21
N LEU A 16 16.85 23.66 -7.86
CA LEU A 16 15.92 22.53 -7.95
C LEU A 16 15.54 21.96 -6.56
N VAL A 17 16.48 21.97 -5.62
CA VAL A 17 16.28 21.45 -4.25
C VAL A 17 15.09 22.14 -3.54
N ASP A 18 14.78 23.36 -3.94
CA ASP A 18 13.65 24.11 -3.42
C ASP A 18 12.28 23.61 -3.91
N PHE A 19 12.26 22.93 -5.04
CA PHE A 19 11.04 22.41 -5.68
C PHE A 19 10.92 20.89 -5.60
N VAL A 20 12.04 20.18 -5.76
CA VAL A 20 12.07 18.70 -5.82
C VAL A 20 13.11 18.17 -4.83
N ARG A 21 12.68 17.27 -3.95
CA ARG A 21 13.57 16.60 -2.99
C ARG A 21 14.03 15.27 -3.56
N LEU A 22 15.23 15.26 -4.15
CA LEU A 22 15.84 14.02 -4.61
C LEU A 22 16.48 13.29 -3.42
N ARG A 23 16.00 12.09 -3.12
CA ARG A 23 16.53 11.23 -2.05
C ARG A 23 16.41 9.76 -2.42
N GLU A 24 17.26 8.93 -1.85
CA GLU A 24 17.13 7.49 -1.91
C GLU A 24 16.05 7.04 -0.89
N ARG A 25 15.09 6.19 -1.30
CA ARG A 25 13.98 5.77 -0.44
C ARG A 25 14.40 4.96 0.79
N LYS A 26 15.42 4.09 0.66
CA LYS A 26 15.82 3.18 1.74
C LYS A 26 16.69 3.84 2.79
N SER A 27 17.69 4.58 2.37
CA SER A 27 18.64 5.27 3.25
C SER A 27 18.14 6.64 3.70
N GLY A 28 17.25 7.28 2.92
CA GLY A 28 16.86 8.68 3.10
C GLY A 28 17.94 9.67 2.70
N GLU A 29 19.06 9.19 2.13
CA GLU A 29 20.19 10.01 1.70
C GLU A 29 19.76 10.97 0.59
N LYS A 30 20.12 12.25 0.74
CA LYS A 30 19.86 13.26 -0.27
C LYS A 30 20.79 13.06 -1.46
N LEU A 31 20.22 13.10 -2.65
CA LEU A 31 20.94 13.00 -3.90
C LEU A 31 21.07 14.39 -4.52
N ALA A 32 22.27 14.74 -4.97
CA ALA A 32 22.54 15.95 -5.73
C ALA A 32 22.82 15.57 -7.20
N ILE A 33 22.26 16.35 -8.13
CA ILE A 33 22.56 16.21 -9.54
C ILE A 33 24.00 16.71 -9.75
N GLN A 34 24.86 15.86 -10.31
CA GLN A 34 26.25 16.16 -10.57
C GLN A 34 26.56 15.97 -12.04
N ASN A 35 27.51 16.72 -12.55
CA ASN A 35 27.97 16.54 -13.92
C ASN A 35 28.62 15.16 -14.13
N GLY A 36 28.49 14.61 -15.34
CA GLY A 36 29.04 13.28 -15.68
C GLY A 36 28.18 12.10 -15.23
N GLY A 37 26.92 12.30 -14.87
CA GLY A 37 25.99 11.23 -14.57
C GLY A 37 24.55 11.68 -14.39
N ALA A 38 23.64 10.71 -14.43
CA ALA A 38 22.21 10.91 -14.30
C ALA A 38 21.64 10.24 -13.04
N ILE A 39 20.57 10.80 -12.49
CA ILE A 39 19.76 10.20 -11.44
C ILE A 39 18.47 9.73 -12.08
N ILE A 40 18.08 8.49 -11.86
CA ILE A 40 16.83 7.92 -12.37
C ILE A 40 15.88 7.58 -11.23
N THR A 41 14.58 7.50 -11.54
CA THR A 41 13.57 7.10 -10.56
C THR A 41 13.62 5.61 -10.24
N GLU A 42 13.33 5.23 -8.98
CA GLU A 42 13.39 3.85 -8.49
C GLU A 42 12.50 2.90 -9.30
N LYS A 43 11.32 3.35 -9.73
CA LYS A 43 10.42 2.54 -10.58
C LYS A 43 11.09 2.13 -11.87
N PHE A 44 11.68 3.09 -12.58
CA PHE A 44 12.37 2.84 -13.84
C PHE A 44 13.57 1.90 -13.63
N ALA A 45 14.37 2.16 -12.60
CA ALA A 45 15.51 1.32 -12.25
C ALA A 45 15.09 -0.13 -11.96
N THR A 46 14.06 -0.33 -11.15
CA THR A 46 13.58 -1.67 -10.76
C THR A 46 12.99 -2.43 -11.95
N SER A 47 12.23 -1.75 -12.81
CA SER A 47 11.58 -2.37 -13.99
C SER A 47 12.58 -2.87 -15.03
N HIS A 48 13.78 -2.28 -15.07
CA HIS A 48 14.84 -2.64 -16.02
C HIS A 48 16.04 -3.34 -15.37
N GLY A 49 16.02 -3.54 -14.05
CA GLY A 49 17.13 -4.15 -13.33
C GLY A 49 18.38 -3.27 -13.25
N ILE A 50 18.24 -1.94 -13.41
CA ILE A 50 19.33 -0.98 -13.43
C ILE A 50 19.79 -0.69 -12.01
N LYS A 51 21.11 -0.60 -11.82
CA LYS A 51 21.76 -0.29 -10.54
C LYS A 51 22.59 1.00 -10.66
N LYS A 52 22.89 1.59 -9.50
CA LYS A 52 23.86 2.70 -9.43
C LYS A 52 25.20 2.25 -10.00
N GLY A 53 25.74 3.02 -10.93
CA GLY A 53 26.98 2.75 -11.64
C GLY A 53 26.81 2.17 -13.04
N ASP A 54 25.61 1.68 -13.38
CA ASP A 54 25.32 1.13 -14.70
C ASP A 54 25.25 2.24 -15.75
N THR A 55 25.46 1.86 -17.02
CA THR A 55 25.26 2.72 -18.18
C THR A 55 23.98 2.32 -18.89
N VAL A 56 23.15 3.30 -19.22
CA VAL A 56 21.84 3.10 -19.84
C VAL A 56 21.74 3.89 -21.13
N THR A 57 21.25 3.27 -22.17
CA THR A 57 20.96 3.95 -23.44
C THR A 57 19.65 4.72 -23.31
N LEU A 58 19.75 6.05 -23.34
CA LEU A 58 18.61 6.96 -23.41
C LEU A 58 18.31 7.31 -24.86
N LYS A 59 17.03 7.37 -25.21
CA LYS A 59 16.58 7.75 -26.56
C LYS A 59 15.67 8.97 -26.46
N THR A 60 15.97 10.01 -27.21
CA THR A 60 15.10 11.18 -27.32
C THR A 60 13.89 10.90 -28.21
N LYS A 61 12.86 11.74 -28.14
CA LYS A 61 11.70 11.66 -29.05
C LYS A 61 12.09 11.75 -30.53
N ASN A 62 13.19 12.43 -30.83
CA ASN A 62 13.72 12.56 -32.18
C ASN A 62 14.53 11.33 -32.66
N GLY A 63 14.65 10.30 -31.83
CA GLY A 63 15.32 9.05 -32.14
C GLY A 63 16.84 9.03 -31.85
N GLU A 64 17.40 10.11 -31.33
CA GLU A 64 18.80 10.18 -30.95
C GLU A 64 19.08 9.31 -29.74
N LYS A 65 20.19 8.58 -29.74
CA LYS A 65 20.56 7.67 -28.66
C LYS A 65 21.88 8.14 -28.05
N ALA A 66 21.94 8.12 -26.72
CA ALA A 66 23.15 8.37 -25.98
C ALA A 66 23.26 7.44 -24.77
N GLU A 67 24.48 7.13 -24.36
CA GLU A 67 24.74 6.29 -23.20
C GLU A 67 24.97 7.18 -21.97
N ALA A 68 24.10 7.10 -21.00
CA ALA A 68 24.17 7.85 -19.76
C ALA A 68 24.56 6.95 -18.59
N LYS A 69 25.53 7.38 -17.79
CA LYS A 69 25.95 6.73 -16.56
C LYS A 69 24.99 7.07 -15.43
N ILE A 70 24.54 6.09 -14.66
CA ILE A 70 23.60 6.28 -13.56
C ILE A 70 24.36 6.46 -12.25
N ASN A 71 24.32 7.68 -11.71
CA ASN A 71 25.00 8.04 -10.47
C ASN A 71 24.10 7.90 -9.24
N GLY A 72 22.76 7.83 -9.41
CA GLY A 72 21.81 7.72 -8.31
C GLY A 72 20.47 7.18 -8.74
N ILE A 73 19.73 6.65 -7.77
CA ILE A 73 18.36 6.19 -7.94
C ILE A 73 17.52 6.89 -6.88
N CYS A 74 16.57 7.73 -7.31
CA CYS A 74 15.75 8.53 -6.40
C CYS A 74 14.37 7.94 -6.19
N GLU A 75 13.83 8.20 -5.00
CA GLU A 75 12.43 7.91 -4.66
C GLU A 75 11.51 8.78 -5.51
N ASN A 76 10.61 8.14 -6.26
CA ASN A 76 9.51 8.79 -6.93
C ASN A 76 8.38 7.79 -7.17
N TYR A 77 7.14 8.26 -6.99
CA TYR A 77 5.95 7.40 -7.04
C TYR A 77 5.13 7.57 -8.32
N ILE A 78 5.33 8.68 -9.03
CA ILE A 78 4.52 9.05 -10.20
C ILE A 78 5.45 9.33 -11.36
N ASN A 79 5.21 8.67 -12.48
CA ASN A 79 6.02 8.72 -13.69
C ASN A 79 7.48 8.35 -13.50
N SER A 80 8.18 8.21 -14.59
CA SER A 80 9.62 7.93 -14.61
C SER A 80 10.36 9.17 -15.09
N TYR A 81 11.37 9.57 -14.34
CA TYR A 81 12.21 10.72 -14.67
C TYR A 81 13.66 10.37 -14.69
N VAL A 82 14.40 11.04 -15.53
CA VAL A 82 15.85 11.11 -15.51
C VAL A 82 16.28 12.55 -15.25
N TYR A 83 17.06 12.74 -14.20
CA TYR A 83 17.58 14.05 -13.78
C TYR A 83 19.07 14.13 -14.16
N MET A 84 19.46 15.19 -14.83
CA MET A 84 20.85 15.45 -15.20
C MET A 84 21.11 16.95 -15.31
N THR A 85 22.37 17.34 -15.37
CA THR A 85 22.75 18.73 -15.60
C THR A 85 22.61 19.12 -17.07
N PRO A 86 22.43 20.41 -17.41
CA PRO A 86 22.41 20.89 -18.79
C PRO A 86 23.69 20.54 -19.53
N GLU A 87 24.84 20.68 -18.84
CA GLU A 87 26.16 20.38 -19.41
C GLU A 87 26.28 18.90 -19.80
N TYR A 88 25.83 17.99 -18.92
CA TYR A 88 25.88 16.56 -19.21
C TYR A 88 24.93 16.17 -20.33
N TYR A 89 23.76 16.83 -20.41
CA TYR A 89 22.84 16.62 -21.52
C TYR A 89 23.47 17.06 -22.85
N SER A 90 24.10 18.25 -22.87
CA SER A 90 24.77 18.77 -24.06
C SER A 90 25.97 17.89 -24.47
N GLU A 91 26.69 17.33 -23.50
CA GLU A 91 27.77 16.36 -23.78
C GLU A 91 27.23 15.08 -24.42
N LEU A 92 26.09 14.55 -23.93
CA LEU A 92 25.49 13.31 -24.43
C LEU A 92 24.85 13.45 -25.81
N PHE A 93 24.15 14.54 -26.07
CA PHE A 93 23.31 14.69 -27.25
C PHE A 93 23.87 15.74 -28.26
N GLY A 94 24.93 16.45 -27.90
CA GLY A 94 25.53 17.49 -28.74
C GLY A 94 24.63 18.71 -28.99
N LYS A 95 23.68 18.95 -28.12
CA LYS A 95 22.66 20.02 -28.25
C LYS A 95 22.40 20.70 -26.93
N ASP A 96 22.09 21.96 -26.99
CA ASP A 96 21.63 22.71 -25.82
C ASP A 96 20.21 22.33 -25.42
N CYS A 97 19.92 22.45 -24.13
CA CYS A 97 18.59 22.20 -23.59
C CYS A 97 17.60 23.26 -24.02
N ILE A 98 16.39 22.83 -24.45
CA ILE A 98 15.26 23.71 -24.65
C ILE A 98 14.34 23.58 -23.44
N TYR A 99 14.21 24.67 -22.69
CA TYR A 99 13.37 24.69 -21.51
C TYR A 99 11.92 24.94 -21.90
N SER A 100 11.02 24.02 -21.51
CA SER A 100 9.60 24.08 -21.82
C SER A 100 8.70 24.17 -20.59
N THR A 101 9.28 24.13 -19.41
CA THR A 101 8.52 24.08 -18.15
C THR A 101 9.10 25.08 -17.15
N LEU A 102 8.22 25.83 -16.51
CA LEU A 102 8.57 26.76 -15.44
C LEU A 102 7.95 26.29 -14.12
N LEU A 103 8.75 26.14 -13.09
CA LEU A 103 8.29 25.86 -11.73
C LEU A 103 8.17 27.16 -10.95
N ILE A 104 7.00 27.39 -10.38
CA ILE A 104 6.72 28.63 -9.63
C ILE A 104 6.26 28.28 -8.21
N LYS A 105 6.88 28.86 -7.20
CA LYS A 105 6.35 28.86 -5.84
C LYS A 105 5.34 30.01 -5.71
N SER A 106 4.06 29.70 -5.76
CA SER A 106 3.00 30.68 -5.52
C SER A 106 2.51 30.56 -4.08
N GLY A 107 2.34 31.68 -3.38
CA GLY A 107 1.67 31.74 -2.07
C GLY A 107 0.14 31.82 -2.18
N VAL A 108 -0.44 31.37 -3.30
CA VAL A 108 -1.87 31.52 -3.59
C VAL A 108 -2.66 30.45 -2.86
N SER A 109 -3.70 30.87 -2.15
CA SER A 109 -4.64 29.97 -1.47
C SER A 109 -5.47 29.15 -2.47
N ALA A 110 -5.89 27.94 -2.06
CA ALA A 110 -6.55 26.97 -2.94
C ALA A 110 -7.77 27.55 -3.68
N ASP A 111 -8.56 28.39 -3.03
CA ASP A 111 -9.75 29.05 -3.58
C ASP A 111 -9.47 29.99 -4.77
N LYS A 112 -8.23 30.48 -4.92
CA LYS A 112 -7.81 31.37 -5.99
C LYS A 112 -6.99 30.72 -7.10
N GLN A 113 -6.62 29.45 -6.91
CA GLN A 113 -5.77 28.74 -7.86
C GLN A 113 -6.42 28.56 -9.23
N ASP A 114 -7.72 28.30 -9.27
CA ASP A 114 -8.47 28.15 -10.54
C ASP A 114 -8.46 29.43 -11.36
N ASN A 115 -8.65 30.58 -10.72
CA ASN A 115 -8.62 31.86 -11.41
C ASN A 115 -7.21 32.19 -11.94
N MET A 116 -6.20 31.95 -11.11
CA MET A 116 -4.80 32.14 -11.52
C MET A 116 -4.41 31.19 -12.65
N THR A 117 -4.87 29.93 -12.62
CA THR A 117 -4.66 28.98 -13.72
C THR A 117 -5.24 29.50 -15.02
N ARG A 118 -6.45 30.07 -15.01
CA ARG A 118 -7.09 30.64 -16.20
C ARG A 118 -6.33 31.85 -16.72
N GLU A 119 -5.84 32.71 -15.83
CA GLU A 119 -5.03 33.89 -16.20
C GLU A 119 -3.70 33.47 -16.85
N ILE A 120 -3.03 32.44 -16.27
CA ILE A 120 -1.79 31.90 -16.83
C ILE A 120 -2.04 31.26 -18.20
N LEU A 121 -3.11 30.50 -18.36
CA LEU A 121 -3.49 29.87 -19.63
C LEU A 121 -3.91 30.89 -20.70
N ALA A 122 -4.34 32.09 -20.32
CA ALA A 122 -4.63 33.18 -21.24
C ALA A 122 -3.37 33.88 -21.78
N THR A 123 -2.20 33.60 -21.21
CA THR A 123 -0.92 34.12 -21.66
C THR A 123 -0.47 33.37 -22.93
N ASP A 124 -0.09 34.11 -23.95
CA ASP A 124 0.35 33.56 -25.23
C ASP A 124 1.61 32.66 -25.04
N GLY A 125 1.61 31.48 -25.67
CA GLY A 125 2.68 30.50 -25.56
C GLY A 125 2.56 29.52 -24.38
N VAL A 126 1.61 29.72 -23.46
CA VAL A 126 1.37 28.74 -22.37
C VAL A 126 0.39 27.65 -22.83
N VAL A 127 0.86 26.42 -22.83
CA VAL A 127 0.06 25.24 -23.23
C VAL A 127 -0.68 24.62 -22.06
N SER A 128 -0.06 24.61 -20.86
CA SER A 128 -0.65 24.01 -19.67
C SER A 128 -0.16 24.71 -18.40
N ALA A 129 -1.01 24.77 -17.40
CA ALA A 129 -0.67 25.24 -16.07
C ALA A 129 -1.41 24.37 -15.04
N SER A 130 -0.73 23.95 -14.00
CA SER A 130 -1.35 23.18 -12.92
C SER A 130 -0.68 23.46 -11.58
N PHE A 131 -1.49 23.46 -10.52
CA PHE A 131 -0.98 23.51 -9.16
C PHE A 131 -0.74 22.11 -8.61
N SER A 132 0.32 21.95 -7.83
CA SER A 132 0.61 20.65 -7.16
C SER A 132 -0.49 20.22 -6.19
N THR A 133 -1.24 21.16 -5.62
CA THR A 133 -2.43 20.88 -4.79
C THR A 133 -3.49 20.10 -5.55
N PHE A 134 -3.77 20.44 -6.81
CA PHE A 134 -4.74 19.72 -7.63
C PHE A 134 -4.31 18.25 -7.87
N VAL A 135 -3.03 18.03 -8.08
CA VAL A 135 -2.47 16.68 -8.21
C VAL A 135 -2.64 15.90 -6.90
N ILE A 136 -2.32 16.54 -5.77
CA ILE A 136 -2.49 15.93 -4.43
C ILE A 136 -3.95 15.57 -4.17
N GLU A 137 -4.90 16.48 -4.41
CA GLU A 137 -6.33 16.23 -4.23
C GLU A 137 -6.85 15.09 -5.13
N SER A 138 -6.36 15.00 -6.36
CA SER A 138 -6.72 13.91 -7.27
C SER A 138 -6.24 12.55 -6.73
N PHE A 139 -5.04 12.50 -6.15
CA PHE A 139 -4.52 11.29 -5.50
C PHE A 139 -5.27 10.97 -4.21
N ASP A 140 -5.60 11.95 -3.39
CA ASP A 140 -6.37 11.74 -2.15
C ASP A 140 -7.77 11.18 -2.46
N ASN A 141 -8.43 11.67 -3.51
CA ASN A 141 -9.70 11.15 -3.97
C ASN A 141 -9.58 9.69 -4.49
N MET A 142 -8.52 9.38 -5.22
CA MET A 142 -8.24 8.02 -5.68
C MET A 142 -7.97 7.07 -4.49
N ILE A 143 -7.17 7.48 -3.53
CA ILE A 143 -6.86 6.71 -2.31
C ILE A 143 -8.13 6.52 -1.47
N SER A 144 -8.96 7.55 -1.34
CA SER A 144 -10.24 7.45 -0.64
C SER A 144 -11.15 6.40 -1.26
N SER A 145 -11.22 6.33 -2.59
CA SER A 145 -12.00 5.30 -3.30
C SER A 145 -11.46 3.89 -3.01
N ILE A 146 -10.14 3.71 -2.93
CA ILE A 146 -9.53 2.44 -2.55
C ILE A 146 -9.90 2.05 -1.12
N ASN A 147 -9.99 3.00 -0.19
CA ASN A 147 -10.38 2.74 1.19
C ASN A 147 -11.78 2.13 1.30
N TYR A 148 -12.74 2.56 0.47
CA TYR A 148 -14.07 1.92 0.41
C TYR A 148 -14.00 0.48 -0.06
N ILE A 149 -13.19 0.18 -1.07
CA ILE A 149 -12.99 -1.20 -1.55
C ILE A 149 -12.38 -2.06 -0.43
N VAL A 150 -11.36 -1.55 0.26
CA VAL A 150 -10.74 -2.24 1.40
C VAL A 150 -11.75 -2.50 2.51
N LEU A 151 -12.62 -1.53 2.83
CA LEU A 151 -13.68 -1.70 3.83
C LEU A 151 -14.63 -2.84 3.46
N VAL A 152 -15.08 -2.89 2.20
CA VAL A 152 -15.95 -3.98 1.71
C VAL A 152 -15.25 -5.33 1.81
N LEU A 153 -13.96 -5.41 1.46
CA LEU A 153 -13.18 -6.63 1.59
C LEU A 153 -13.05 -7.08 3.06
N ILE A 154 -12.81 -6.16 4.00
CA ILE A 154 -12.74 -6.46 5.43
C ILE A 154 -14.09 -7.01 5.93
N ILE A 155 -15.20 -6.37 5.57
CA ILE A 155 -16.55 -6.83 5.96
C ILE A 155 -16.83 -8.21 5.38
N SER A 156 -16.52 -8.43 4.10
CA SER A 156 -16.75 -9.72 3.44
C SER A 156 -15.91 -10.83 4.06
N ALA A 157 -14.62 -10.58 4.29
CA ALA A 157 -13.72 -11.54 4.95
C ALA A 157 -14.14 -11.81 6.40
N GLY A 158 -14.56 -10.77 7.13
CA GLY A 158 -15.09 -10.89 8.48
C GLY A 158 -16.37 -11.72 8.54
N THR A 159 -17.28 -11.50 7.61
CA THR A 159 -18.54 -12.27 7.51
C THR A 159 -18.23 -13.76 7.21
N LEU A 160 -17.33 -14.03 6.29
CA LEU A 160 -16.89 -15.39 6.00
C LEU A 160 -16.26 -16.05 7.23
N ALA A 161 -15.35 -15.36 7.90
CA ALA A 161 -14.71 -15.86 9.12
C ALA A 161 -15.74 -16.14 10.22
N PHE A 162 -16.73 -15.25 10.38
CA PHE A 162 -17.83 -15.45 11.34
C PHE A 162 -18.61 -16.72 11.03
N VAL A 163 -19.03 -16.92 9.79
CA VAL A 163 -19.82 -18.10 9.38
C VAL A 163 -19.02 -19.39 9.59
N VAL A 164 -17.76 -19.40 9.20
CA VAL A 164 -16.88 -20.57 9.35
C VAL A 164 -16.64 -20.88 10.83
N LEU A 165 -16.27 -19.92 11.65
CA LEU A 165 -16.04 -20.11 13.08
C LEU A 165 -17.33 -20.52 13.80
N TYR A 166 -18.45 -19.90 13.45
CA TYR A 166 -19.76 -20.27 14.01
C TYR A 166 -20.09 -21.73 13.72
N ASN A 167 -19.96 -22.17 12.47
CA ASN A 167 -20.25 -23.55 12.07
C ASN A 167 -19.29 -24.54 12.74
N LEU A 168 -17.97 -24.24 12.75
CA LEU A 168 -16.97 -25.09 13.37
C LEU A 168 -17.21 -25.25 14.87
N THR A 169 -17.44 -24.14 15.58
CA THR A 169 -17.72 -24.20 17.02
C THR A 169 -19.04 -24.90 17.32
N ASN A 170 -20.04 -24.73 16.45
CA ASN A 170 -21.30 -25.40 16.56
C ASN A 170 -21.20 -26.94 16.43
N ILE A 171 -20.39 -27.42 15.47
CA ILE A 171 -20.08 -28.84 15.29
C ILE A 171 -19.32 -29.35 16.53
N ASN A 172 -18.32 -28.62 16.98
CA ASN A 172 -17.50 -28.96 18.15
C ASN A 172 -18.36 -29.11 19.43
N ILE A 173 -19.32 -28.20 19.63
CA ILE A 173 -20.28 -28.30 20.74
C ILE A 173 -21.16 -29.54 20.60
N SER A 174 -21.67 -29.82 19.40
CA SER A 174 -22.53 -30.97 19.14
C SER A 174 -21.83 -32.30 19.36
N GLU A 175 -20.56 -32.41 18.93
CA GLU A 175 -19.74 -33.63 19.14
C GLU A 175 -19.39 -33.86 20.61
N ARG A 176 -19.19 -32.79 21.37
CA ARG A 176 -18.83 -32.86 22.81
C ARG A 176 -20.00 -32.64 23.76
N ILE A 177 -21.22 -32.76 23.29
CA ILE A 177 -22.40 -32.47 24.10
C ILE A 177 -22.48 -33.34 25.37
N LYS A 178 -22.05 -34.60 25.30
CA LYS A 178 -22.01 -35.53 26.43
C LYS A 178 -20.96 -35.10 27.47
N GLU A 179 -19.77 -34.69 27.04
CA GLU A 179 -18.73 -34.19 27.92
C GLU A 179 -19.19 -32.91 28.62
N ILE A 180 -19.82 -31.99 27.89
CA ILE A 180 -20.38 -30.75 28.42
C ILE A 180 -21.48 -31.02 29.45
N ALA A 181 -22.37 -31.97 29.15
CA ALA A 181 -23.44 -32.41 30.08
C ALA A 181 -22.84 -33.02 31.35
N THR A 182 -21.81 -33.88 31.24
CA THR A 182 -21.13 -34.45 32.40
C THR A 182 -20.51 -33.43 33.31
N ILE A 183 -19.82 -32.41 32.74
CA ILE A 183 -19.21 -31.31 33.48
C ILE A 183 -20.28 -30.48 34.21
N LYS A 184 -21.41 -30.23 33.57
CA LYS A 184 -22.54 -29.52 34.19
C LYS A 184 -23.17 -30.35 35.34
N VAL A 185 -23.34 -31.64 35.19
CA VAL A 185 -23.85 -32.52 36.26
C VAL A 185 -22.88 -32.59 37.46
N LEU A 186 -21.59 -32.49 37.26
CA LEU A 186 -20.58 -32.34 38.30
C LEU A 186 -20.63 -30.99 39.07
N GLY A 187 -21.53 -30.09 38.69
CA GLY A 187 -21.80 -28.85 39.41
C GLY A 187 -21.00 -27.62 38.92
N PHE A 188 -20.35 -27.72 37.76
CA PHE A 188 -19.67 -26.55 37.14
C PHE A 188 -20.70 -25.53 36.66
N PHE A 189 -20.39 -24.25 36.88
CA PHE A 189 -21.23 -23.14 36.43
C PHE A 189 -21.16 -22.96 34.90
N ASP A 190 -22.23 -22.46 34.31
CA ASP A 190 -22.31 -22.17 32.86
C ASP A 190 -21.14 -21.31 32.35
N ARG A 191 -20.60 -20.43 33.17
CA ARG A 191 -19.43 -19.60 32.82
C ARG A 191 -18.16 -20.43 32.69
N GLU A 192 -17.95 -21.43 33.53
CA GLU A 192 -16.77 -22.28 33.52
C GLU A 192 -16.80 -23.22 32.32
N VAL A 193 -17.97 -23.78 32.03
CA VAL A 193 -18.21 -24.61 30.84
C VAL A 193 -17.99 -23.79 29.56
N ASN A 194 -18.52 -22.57 29.52
CA ASN A 194 -18.28 -21.68 28.37
C ASN A 194 -16.80 -21.34 28.20
N ALA A 195 -16.10 -21.04 29.29
CA ALA A 195 -14.66 -20.75 29.24
C ALA A 195 -13.84 -21.96 28.75
N TYR A 196 -14.24 -23.19 29.13
CA TYR A 196 -13.62 -24.43 28.66
C TYR A 196 -13.74 -24.60 27.15
N VAL A 197 -14.96 -24.48 26.62
CA VAL A 197 -15.23 -24.62 25.16
C VAL A 197 -14.57 -23.48 24.36
N CYS A 198 -14.69 -22.25 24.84
CA CYS A 198 -14.14 -21.07 24.17
C CYS A 198 -12.59 -21.08 24.14
N ARG A 199 -11.93 -21.70 25.13
CA ARG A 199 -10.46 -21.78 25.19
C ARG A 199 -9.86 -22.39 23.93
N GLU A 200 -10.47 -23.44 23.40
CA GLU A 200 -10.02 -24.09 22.16
C GLU A 200 -10.18 -23.14 20.97
N THR A 201 -11.33 -22.47 20.86
CA THR A 201 -11.58 -21.48 19.81
C THR A 201 -10.57 -20.31 19.86
N TYR A 202 -10.22 -19.84 21.05
CA TYR A 202 -9.20 -18.78 21.20
C TYR A 202 -7.80 -19.26 20.76
N LEU A 203 -7.40 -20.49 21.13
CA LEU A 203 -6.13 -21.06 20.70
C LEU A 203 -6.06 -21.21 19.17
N LEU A 204 -7.10 -21.75 18.56
CA LEU A 204 -7.19 -21.89 17.10
C LEU A 204 -7.17 -20.54 16.41
N SER A 205 -7.89 -19.56 16.96
CA SER A 205 -7.90 -18.19 16.45
C SER A 205 -6.51 -17.53 16.54
N LEU A 206 -5.77 -17.76 17.62
CA LEU A 206 -4.42 -17.21 17.80
C LEU A 206 -3.46 -17.80 16.75
N ILE A 207 -3.47 -19.14 16.58
CA ILE A 207 -2.64 -19.82 15.59
C ILE A 207 -3.04 -19.36 14.19
N GLY A 208 -4.34 -19.32 13.90
CA GLY A 208 -4.87 -18.83 12.62
C GLY A 208 -4.47 -17.39 12.32
N THR A 209 -4.47 -16.52 13.34
CA THR A 209 -4.01 -15.12 13.20
C THR A 209 -2.53 -15.06 12.85
N ALA A 210 -1.68 -15.83 13.52
CA ALA A 210 -0.24 -15.84 13.24
C ALA A 210 0.05 -16.32 11.81
N VAL A 211 -0.57 -17.42 11.38
CA VAL A 211 -0.46 -17.94 10.00
C VAL A 211 -1.05 -16.95 9.00
N GLY A 212 -2.21 -16.37 9.30
CA GLY A 212 -2.88 -15.38 8.45
C GLY A 212 -2.06 -14.10 8.25
N LEU A 213 -1.40 -13.60 9.29
CA LEU A 213 -0.50 -12.45 9.18
C LEU A 213 0.70 -12.77 8.29
N PHE A 214 1.28 -13.96 8.42
CA PHE A 214 2.39 -14.40 7.57
C PHE A 214 1.96 -14.48 6.09
N LEU A 215 0.88 -15.18 5.81
CA LEU A 215 0.33 -15.29 4.44
C LEU A 215 -0.12 -13.94 3.90
N GLY A 216 -0.66 -13.07 4.76
CA GLY A 216 -1.07 -11.71 4.41
C GLY A 216 0.06 -10.85 3.86
N VAL A 217 1.29 -11.01 4.38
CA VAL A 217 2.48 -10.32 3.84
C VAL A 217 2.77 -10.76 2.40
N PHE A 218 2.69 -12.06 2.12
CA PHE A 218 2.90 -12.57 0.76
C PHE A 218 1.81 -12.08 -0.19
N LEU A 219 0.55 -12.17 0.24
CA LEU A 219 -0.58 -11.72 -0.56
C LEU A 219 -0.49 -10.21 -0.85
N CYS A 220 -0.18 -9.40 0.16
CA CYS A 220 -0.01 -7.96 0.00
C CYS A 220 1.11 -7.64 -1.02
N ARG A 221 2.26 -8.30 -0.91
CA ARG A 221 3.36 -8.14 -1.89
C ARG A 221 2.94 -8.55 -3.29
N PHE A 222 2.25 -9.66 -3.43
CA PHE A 222 1.75 -10.14 -4.73
C PHE A 222 0.77 -9.15 -5.35
N VAL A 223 -0.22 -8.67 -4.58
CA VAL A 223 -1.20 -7.69 -5.05
C VAL A 223 -0.55 -6.38 -5.44
N VAL A 224 0.34 -5.83 -4.60
CA VAL A 224 1.06 -4.59 -4.89
C VAL A 224 1.88 -4.74 -6.18
N TYR A 225 2.61 -5.84 -6.34
CA TYR A 225 3.42 -6.07 -7.55
C TYR A 225 2.58 -6.24 -8.82
N THR A 226 1.41 -6.91 -8.71
CA THR A 226 0.54 -7.16 -9.85
C THR A 226 -0.32 -5.95 -10.24
N ALA A 227 -0.75 -5.17 -9.23
CA ALA A 227 -1.56 -3.97 -9.45
C ALA A 227 -0.73 -2.73 -9.85
N GLU A 228 0.60 -2.82 -9.74
CA GLU A 228 1.49 -1.71 -10.03
C GLU A 228 1.50 -1.37 -11.53
N MET A 229 1.02 -0.18 -11.88
CA MET A 229 1.02 0.33 -13.24
C MET A 229 2.41 0.83 -13.65
N GLU A 230 2.68 0.92 -14.95
CA GLU A 230 4.00 1.38 -15.47
C GLU A 230 4.35 2.80 -15.01
N SER A 231 3.35 3.68 -14.87
CA SER A 231 3.53 5.08 -14.48
C SER A 231 3.46 5.36 -12.97
N VAL A 232 3.04 4.38 -12.14
CA VAL A 232 2.83 4.60 -10.70
C VAL A 232 3.51 3.49 -9.91
N MET A 233 4.29 3.88 -8.90
CA MET A 233 4.89 2.96 -7.93
C MET A 233 4.08 3.00 -6.64
N PHE A 234 3.62 1.85 -6.15
CA PHE A 234 2.99 1.77 -4.84
C PHE A 234 4.00 1.65 -3.71
N GLY A 235 3.63 2.13 -2.54
CA GLY A 235 4.43 1.97 -1.33
C GLY A 235 4.60 0.49 -0.97
N ARG A 236 5.84 0.00 -0.92
CA ARG A 236 6.17 -1.42 -0.66
C ARG A 236 6.41 -1.72 0.81
N THR A 237 6.14 -0.76 1.68
CA THR A 237 6.42 -0.88 3.11
C THR A 237 5.13 -1.19 3.88
N ILE A 238 5.10 -2.34 4.56
CA ILE A 238 4.01 -2.68 5.46
C ILE A 238 4.36 -2.14 6.84
N TYR A 239 3.56 -1.23 7.35
CA TYR A 239 3.80 -0.64 8.67
C TYR A 239 3.41 -1.61 9.80
N PRO A 240 4.15 -1.65 10.91
CA PRO A 240 3.82 -2.48 12.08
C PRO A 240 2.40 -2.27 12.60
N LYS A 241 1.87 -1.06 12.48
CA LYS A 241 0.48 -0.74 12.84
C LYS A 241 -0.54 -1.61 12.12
N SER A 242 -0.29 -1.97 10.86
CA SER A 242 -1.21 -2.81 10.06
C SER A 242 -1.35 -4.22 10.65
N PHE A 243 -0.27 -4.79 11.19
CA PHE A 243 -0.29 -6.09 11.86
C PHE A 243 -1.13 -6.03 13.14
N VAL A 244 -0.96 -4.96 13.92
CA VAL A 244 -1.75 -4.75 15.14
C VAL A 244 -3.24 -4.62 14.81
N PHE A 245 -3.59 -3.79 13.82
CA PHE A 245 -4.99 -3.64 13.40
C PHE A 245 -5.60 -4.95 12.92
N ALA A 246 -4.90 -5.72 12.10
CA ALA A 246 -5.38 -7.01 11.62
C ALA A 246 -5.60 -8.01 12.79
N ALA A 247 -4.66 -8.08 13.74
CA ALA A 247 -4.80 -8.92 14.93
C ALA A 247 -5.99 -8.48 15.79
N VAL A 248 -6.15 -7.18 16.05
CA VAL A 248 -7.27 -6.64 16.84
C VAL A 248 -8.60 -6.96 16.17
N ILE A 249 -8.74 -6.74 14.86
CA ILE A 249 -9.96 -7.07 14.12
C ILE A 249 -10.28 -8.57 14.24
N THR A 250 -9.31 -9.45 14.12
CA THR A 250 -9.50 -10.91 14.24
C THR A 250 -9.96 -11.28 15.65
N VAL A 251 -9.38 -10.67 16.69
CA VAL A 251 -9.82 -10.88 18.09
C VAL A 251 -11.26 -10.41 18.27
N VAL A 252 -11.63 -9.25 17.76
CA VAL A 252 -13.01 -8.73 17.83
C VAL A 252 -13.99 -9.70 17.19
N PHE A 253 -13.68 -10.22 16.00
CA PHE A 253 -14.52 -11.24 15.36
C PHE A 253 -14.62 -12.52 16.18
N THR A 254 -13.51 -13.01 16.73
CA THR A 254 -13.50 -14.21 17.58
C THR A 254 -14.38 -14.03 18.82
N VAL A 255 -14.29 -12.88 19.47
CA VAL A 255 -15.14 -12.53 20.61
C VAL A 255 -16.62 -12.45 20.21
N ALA A 256 -16.92 -11.82 19.07
CA ALA A 256 -18.29 -11.72 18.55
C ALA A 256 -18.90 -13.10 18.28
N VAL A 257 -18.15 -14.02 17.68
CA VAL A 257 -18.59 -15.42 17.47
C VAL A 257 -18.86 -16.13 18.79
N ASN A 258 -17.95 -16.03 19.76
CA ASN A 258 -18.11 -16.67 21.06
C ASN A 258 -19.33 -16.12 21.82
N LEU A 259 -19.58 -14.80 21.73
CA LEU A 259 -20.78 -14.19 22.32
C LEU A 259 -22.07 -14.69 21.63
N ALA A 260 -22.06 -14.84 20.31
CA ALA A 260 -23.20 -15.37 19.55
C ALA A 260 -23.52 -16.83 19.89
N LEU A 261 -22.51 -17.63 20.29
CA LEU A 261 -22.66 -19.04 20.64
C LEU A 261 -23.00 -19.30 22.12
N THR A 262 -22.72 -18.33 23.00
CA THR A 262 -22.99 -18.43 24.44
C THR A 262 -24.46 -18.83 24.77
N PRO A 263 -25.51 -18.28 24.11
CA PRO A 263 -26.88 -18.67 24.37
C PRO A 263 -27.19 -20.14 24.03
N ARG A 264 -26.47 -20.68 23.05
CA ARG A 264 -26.64 -22.07 22.60
C ARG A 264 -26.03 -23.04 23.60
N LEU A 265 -24.86 -22.74 24.14
CA LEU A 265 -24.23 -23.50 25.21
C LEU A 265 -25.08 -23.56 26.48
N LYS A 266 -25.82 -22.49 26.80
CA LYS A 266 -26.76 -22.47 27.93
C LYS A 266 -27.97 -23.38 27.74
N ARG A 267 -28.41 -23.58 26.51
CA ARG A 267 -29.59 -24.39 26.18
C ARG A 267 -29.33 -25.90 26.09
N VAL A 268 -28.10 -26.35 26.30
CA VAL A 268 -27.78 -27.80 26.37
C VAL A 268 -28.46 -28.40 27.57
N ASP A 269 -29.52 -29.22 27.33
CA ASP A 269 -30.25 -29.92 28.37
C ASP A 269 -29.46 -31.13 28.87
N MET A 270 -29.20 -31.14 30.18
CA MET A 270 -28.42 -32.17 30.84
C MET A 270 -29.08 -33.55 30.79
N VAL A 271 -30.43 -33.57 30.91
CA VAL A 271 -31.20 -34.81 31.03
C VAL A 271 -31.35 -35.47 29.65
N GLU A 272 -31.64 -34.71 28.64
CA GLU A 272 -31.87 -35.21 27.27
C GLU A 272 -30.55 -35.66 26.63
N SER A 273 -29.43 -34.94 26.91
CA SER A 273 -28.11 -35.28 26.40
C SER A 273 -27.50 -36.53 27.00
N MET A 274 -27.95 -36.94 28.18
CA MET A 274 -27.55 -38.22 28.83
C MET A 274 -28.48 -39.40 28.51
N LYS A 275 -29.71 -39.13 28.07
CA LYS A 275 -30.72 -40.17 27.74
C LYS A 275 -30.55 -40.76 26.34
N SER A 276 -29.79 -40.13 25.43
CA SER A 276 -29.57 -40.62 24.08
C SER A 276 -28.47 -41.75 24.02
N VAL A 277 -28.53 -42.68 24.96
CA VAL A 277 -27.69 -43.89 25.01
C VAL A 277 -28.62 -45.09 24.98
N ASP A 278 -29.31 -45.27 23.87
CA ASP A 278 -29.87 -46.56 23.40
C ASP A 278 -29.90 -46.55 21.89
#